data_b83598a8809f7436e8cd9114f322bf5b
#
_entry.id   b83598a8809f7436e8cd9114f322bf5b
#
_cell.length_a   1.000
_cell.length_b   1.000
_cell.length_c   1.000
_cell.angle_alpha   90.00
_cell.angle_beta   90.00
_cell.angle_gamma   90.00
#
_symmetry.space_group_name_H-M   'P 1'
#
loop_
_entity.id
_entity.type
_entity.pdbx_description
1 polymer ?
#
loop_
_entity_poly.entity_id
_entity_poly.type
_entity_poly.pdbx_seq_one_letter_code
_entity_poly.pdbx_strand_id
1 'polypeptide(L)'
;MQQKSYYFDTIDILRGFAAISVVVYHVIEHFQWNNFPATWPWLWFRVGWMGVDLFFVISGFVIGLSAFSEIDKRGEHAFRPGFFRRRLARIVPLHYLTMLVFIAFISPHLLFQHLFLNLGSHLLFLHNLVPQLHGAINGSNWSLATEMQFYVLMLLIAPWLRV
;
A
#
# COMPACT_ATOMS: atom_id res chain seq x y z
N MET A 1 -22.13 11.96 24.51
CA MET A 1 -21.51 12.98 23.62
C MET A 1 -20.94 12.26 22.42
N GLN A 2 -21.57 12.40 21.25
CA GLN A 2 -21.04 11.92 19.98
C GLN A 2 -19.88 12.82 19.59
N GLN A 3 -18.67 12.35 19.72
CA GLN A 3 -17.49 12.99 19.13
C GLN A 3 -17.59 12.75 17.62
N LYS A 4 -18.07 13.78 16.92
CA LYS A 4 -18.32 13.73 15.48
C LYS A 4 -17.03 13.38 14.72
N SER A 5 -17.14 12.40 13.85
CA SER A 5 -16.14 11.78 13.00
C SER A 5 -15.61 12.66 11.85
N TYR A 6 -15.58 13.98 11.98
CA TYR A 6 -15.08 14.89 10.92
C TYR A 6 -13.62 14.63 10.53
N TYR A 7 -12.86 14.07 11.43
CA TYR A 7 -11.45 13.80 11.21
C TYR A 7 -11.21 12.67 10.20
N PHE A 8 -12.09 11.68 10.18
CA PHE A 8 -11.97 10.54 9.26
C PHE A 8 -12.43 10.88 7.85
N ASP A 9 -13.43 11.75 7.69
CA ASP A 9 -13.96 12.14 6.39
C ASP A 9 -12.89 12.87 5.55
N THR A 10 -12.13 13.77 6.17
CA THR A 10 -11.03 14.49 5.49
C THR A 10 -9.90 13.52 5.07
N ILE A 11 -9.56 12.55 5.91
CA ILE A 11 -8.56 11.53 5.60
C ILE A 11 -9.02 10.67 4.42
N ASP A 12 -10.28 10.25 4.40
CA ASP A 12 -10.83 9.44 3.32
C ASP A 12 -10.89 10.23 2.00
N ILE A 13 -11.21 11.51 2.03
CA ILE A 13 -11.16 12.40 0.85
C ILE A 13 -9.71 12.50 0.33
N LEU A 14 -8.73 12.73 1.19
CA LEU A 14 -7.33 12.79 0.79
C LEU A 14 -6.83 11.47 0.20
N ARG A 15 -7.25 10.34 0.75
CA ARG A 15 -6.94 9.01 0.21
C ARG A 15 -7.58 8.79 -1.15
N GLY A 16 -8.83 9.20 -1.32
CA GLY A 16 -9.52 9.17 -2.60
C GLY A 16 -8.82 10.01 -3.66
N PHE A 17 -8.42 11.23 -3.31
CA PHE A 17 -7.66 12.11 -4.19
C PHE A 17 -6.30 11.50 -4.57
N ALA A 18 -5.56 10.95 -3.61
CA ALA A 18 -4.30 10.27 -3.85
C ALA A 18 -4.48 9.07 -4.80
N ALA A 19 -5.53 8.25 -4.59
CA ALA A 19 -5.84 7.11 -5.45
C ALA A 19 -6.12 7.54 -6.89
N ILE A 20 -6.97 8.55 -7.08
CA ILE A 20 -7.30 9.07 -8.42
C ILE A 20 -6.06 9.61 -9.11
N SER A 21 -5.21 10.36 -8.38
CA SER A 21 -3.95 10.90 -8.93
C SER A 21 -3.03 9.80 -9.46
N VAL A 22 -2.87 8.71 -8.70
CA VAL A 22 -2.04 7.56 -9.10
C VAL A 22 -2.63 6.84 -10.30
N VAL A 23 -3.95 6.62 -10.33
CA VAL A 23 -4.63 5.96 -11.47
C VAL A 23 -4.47 6.80 -12.74
N VAL A 24 -4.74 8.10 -12.67
CA VAL A 24 -4.60 9.00 -13.82
C VAL A 24 -3.15 9.04 -14.31
N TYR A 25 -2.18 9.10 -13.40
CA TYR A 25 -0.77 9.03 -13.75
C TYR A 25 -0.43 7.77 -14.54
N HIS A 26 -0.84 6.60 -14.09
CA HIS A 26 -0.54 5.34 -14.80
C HIS A 26 -1.23 5.24 -16.16
N VAL A 27 -2.45 5.76 -16.28
CA VAL A 27 -3.13 5.84 -17.59
C VAL A 27 -2.37 6.75 -18.54
N ILE A 28 -1.93 7.92 -18.09
CA ILE A 28 -1.16 8.86 -18.91
C ILE A 28 0.20 8.26 -19.29
N GLU A 29 0.91 7.68 -18.30
CA GLU A 29 2.21 7.06 -18.51
C GLU A 29 2.14 5.96 -19.58
N HIS A 30 1.12 5.13 -19.52
CA HIS A 30 0.99 3.98 -20.40
C HIS A 30 0.49 4.32 -21.81
N PHE A 31 -0.47 5.25 -21.91
CA PHE A 31 -1.19 5.49 -23.19
C PHE A 31 -0.91 6.83 -23.84
N GLN A 32 -0.52 7.87 -23.10
CA GLN A 32 -0.53 9.25 -23.58
C GLN A 32 0.71 10.07 -23.22
N TRP A 33 1.78 9.45 -22.72
CA TRP A 33 2.91 10.20 -22.15
C TRP A 33 3.46 11.30 -23.03
N ASN A 34 3.67 11.02 -24.32
CA ASN A 34 4.26 11.98 -25.28
C ASN A 34 3.27 13.08 -25.70
N ASN A 35 1.97 12.81 -25.65
CA ASN A 35 0.92 13.72 -26.14
C ASN A 35 0.24 14.48 -25.00
N PHE A 36 0.45 14.10 -23.75
CA PHE A 36 -0.19 14.73 -22.62
C PHE A 36 0.52 16.05 -22.25
N PRO A 37 -0.22 17.15 -22.01
CA PRO A 37 0.37 18.44 -21.72
C PRO A 37 1.29 18.43 -20.51
N ALA A 38 2.45 19.09 -20.64
CA ALA A 38 3.42 19.26 -19.55
C ALA A 38 3.31 20.65 -18.88
N THR A 39 2.19 21.34 -19.07
CA THR A 39 1.94 22.68 -18.56
C THR A 39 0.89 22.65 -17.45
N TRP A 40 0.93 23.67 -16.56
CA TRP A 40 -0.11 23.86 -15.54
C TRP A 40 -1.50 24.11 -16.16
N PRO A 41 -2.62 23.51 -15.65
CA PRO A 41 -2.70 22.65 -14.44
C PRO A 41 -2.48 21.16 -14.71
N TRP A 42 -2.24 20.75 -15.95
CA TRP A 42 -2.15 19.35 -16.38
C TRP A 42 -0.89 18.65 -15.83
N LEU A 43 0.14 19.43 -15.49
CA LEU A 43 1.38 18.92 -14.90
C LEU A 43 1.14 18.07 -13.66
N TRP A 44 0.09 18.38 -12.87
CA TRP A 44 -0.28 17.59 -11.70
C TRP A 44 -0.48 16.10 -12.03
N PHE A 45 -1.13 15.81 -13.14
CA PHE A 45 -1.39 14.43 -13.53
C PHE A 45 -0.13 13.69 -13.99
N ARG A 46 0.89 14.41 -14.47
CA ARG A 46 2.19 13.82 -14.82
C ARG A 46 3.05 13.50 -13.59
N VAL A 47 2.79 14.11 -12.46
CA VAL A 47 3.46 13.84 -11.19
C VAL A 47 2.56 13.08 -10.20
N GLY A 48 1.45 12.52 -10.68
CA GLY A 48 0.45 11.82 -9.88
C GLY A 48 0.97 10.61 -9.09
N TRP A 49 2.16 10.09 -9.43
CA TRP A 49 2.88 9.08 -8.66
C TRP A 49 3.15 9.54 -7.21
N MET A 50 3.27 10.85 -6.95
CA MET A 50 3.38 11.42 -5.61
C MET A 50 2.16 11.12 -4.72
N GLY A 51 1.03 10.70 -5.32
CA GLY A 51 -0.11 10.19 -4.58
C GLY A 51 0.24 8.97 -3.70
N VAL A 52 1.24 8.18 -4.09
CA VAL A 52 1.73 7.06 -3.26
C VAL A 52 2.39 7.57 -1.97
N ASP A 53 3.18 8.66 -2.05
CA ASP A 53 3.79 9.26 -0.88
C ASP A 53 2.73 9.81 0.08
N LEU A 54 1.69 10.45 -0.47
CA LEU A 54 0.54 10.90 0.31
C LEU A 54 -0.17 9.72 0.99
N PHE A 55 -0.33 8.59 0.29
CA PHE A 55 -0.85 7.36 0.90
C PHE A 55 -0.01 6.89 2.07
N PHE A 56 1.31 6.88 1.95
CA PHE A 56 2.20 6.44 3.02
C PHE A 56 2.11 7.36 4.24
N VAL A 57 2.08 8.68 4.04
CA VAL A 57 1.92 9.64 5.14
C VAL A 57 0.59 9.42 5.87
N ILE A 58 -0.52 9.34 5.12
CA ILE A 58 -1.85 9.11 5.70
C ILE A 58 -1.92 7.74 6.39
N SER A 59 -1.42 6.68 5.74
CA SER A 59 -1.41 5.34 6.30
C SER A 59 -0.58 5.28 7.58
N GLY A 60 0.62 5.86 7.59
CA GLY A 60 1.47 5.93 8.77
C GLY A 60 0.75 6.58 9.95
N PHE A 61 0.08 7.70 9.70
CA PHE A 61 -0.68 8.42 10.72
C PHE A 61 -1.86 7.58 11.27
N VAL A 62 -2.72 7.05 10.38
CA VAL A 62 -3.90 6.26 10.77
C VAL A 62 -3.50 4.95 11.46
N ILE A 63 -2.44 4.31 10.98
CA ILE A 63 -1.93 3.07 11.57
C ILE A 63 -1.38 3.34 12.97
N GLY A 64 -0.61 4.42 13.14
CA GLY A 64 -0.08 4.85 14.42
C GLY A 64 -1.19 5.11 15.44
N LEU A 65 -2.17 5.95 15.06
CA LEU A 65 -3.35 6.22 15.92
C LEU A 65 -4.10 4.95 16.28
N SER A 66 -4.32 4.06 15.32
CA SER A 66 -5.02 2.78 15.53
C SER A 66 -4.24 1.88 16.48
N ALA A 67 -2.91 1.81 16.34
CA ALA A 67 -2.05 0.99 17.19
C ALA A 67 -2.10 1.49 18.64
N PHE A 68 -1.87 2.79 18.86
CA PHE A 68 -1.89 3.37 20.21
C PHE A 68 -3.27 3.26 20.86
N SER A 69 -4.35 3.58 20.14
CA SER A 69 -5.71 3.43 20.66
C SER A 69 -6.04 1.99 21.04
N GLU A 70 -5.50 1.02 20.33
CA GLU A 70 -5.76 -0.40 20.63
C GLU A 70 -4.95 -0.89 21.82
N ILE A 71 -3.69 -0.46 21.95
CA ILE A 71 -2.88 -0.71 23.14
C ILE A 71 -3.58 -0.13 24.38
N ASP A 72 -4.14 1.09 24.28
CA ASP A 72 -4.88 1.73 25.37
C ASP A 72 -6.11 0.92 25.83
N LYS A 73 -6.83 0.38 24.87
CA LYS A 73 -8.11 -0.29 25.16
C LYS A 73 -7.93 -1.74 25.60
N ARG A 74 -6.92 -2.44 25.10
CA ARG A 74 -6.79 -3.90 25.23
C ARG A 74 -5.52 -4.37 25.93
N GLY A 75 -4.59 -3.46 26.14
CA GLY A 75 -3.26 -3.79 26.61
C GLY A 75 -2.35 -4.36 25.50
N GLU A 76 -1.06 -4.37 25.77
CA GLU A 76 -0.02 -4.75 24.80
C GLU A 76 -0.15 -6.19 24.29
N HIS A 77 -0.45 -7.15 25.18
CA HIS A 77 -0.55 -8.56 24.79
C HIS A 77 -1.70 -8.86 23.84
N ALA A 78 -2.82 -8.18 23.99
CA ALA A 78 -3.99 -8.37 23.11
C ALA A 78 -3.90 -7.54 21.83
N PHE A 79 -3.10 -6.48 21.82
CA PHE A 79 -2.86 -5.62 20.66
C PHE A 79 -2.29 -6.39 19.47
N ARG A 80 -1.16 -7.08 19.66
CA ARG A 80 -0.37 -7.68 18.56
C ARG A 80 -1.20 -8.60 17.65
N PRO A 81 -1.86 -9.67 18.15
CA PRO A 81 -2.61 -10.57 17.27
C PRO A 81 -3.83 -9.92 16.63
N GLY A 82 -4.54 -9.08 17.38
CA GLY A 82 -5.73 -8.40 16.89
C GLY A 82 -5.42 -7.39 15.78
N PHE A 83 -4.43 -6.55 15.98
CA PHE A 83 -3.96 -5.57 15.01
C PHE A 83 -3.51 -6.24 13.71
N PHE A 84 -2.59 -7.20 13.80
CA PHE A 84 -2.02 -7.86 12.63
C PHE A 84 -3.06 -8.60 11.80
N ARG A 85 -3.92 -9.40 12.44
CA ARG A 85 -4.97 -10.14 11.74
C ARG A 85 -5.90 -9.23 10.92
N ARG A 86 -6.30 -8.07 11.46
CA ARG A 86 -7.16 -7.12 10.72
C ARG A 86 -6.45 -6.50 9.53
N ARG A 87 -5.16 -6.24 9.63
CA ARG A 87 -4.35 -5.67 8.54
C ARG A 87 -4.08 -6.70 7.46
N LEU A 88 -3.74 -7.94 7.83
CA LEU A 88 -3.63 -9.06 6.89
C LEU A 88 -4.93 -9.27 6.12
N ALA A 89 -6.06 -9.34 6.81
CA ALA A 89 -7.36 -9.53 6.16
C ALA A 89 -7.72 -8.41 5.16
N ARG A 90 -7.14 -7.24 5.30
CA ARG A 90 -7.35 -6.10 4.40
C ARG A 90 -6.48 -6.18 3.14
N ILE A 91 -5.22 -6.59 3.25
CA ILE A 91 -4.24 -6.51 2.16
C ILE A 91 -4.10 -7.83 1.42
N VAL A 92 -3.95 -8.94 2.15
CA VAL A 92 -3.59 -10.24 1.60
C VAL A 92 -4.57 -10.76 0.52
N PRO A 93 -5.91 -10.69 0.72
CA PRO A 93 -6.82 -11.23 -0.29
C PRO A 93 -6.70 -10.52 -1.64
N LEU A 94 -6.64 -9.20 -1.63
CA LEU A 94 -6.55 -8.41 -2.87
C LEU A 94 -5.17 -8.58 -3.53
N HIS A 95 -4.09 -8.58 -2.73
CA HIS A 95 -2.74 -8.79 -3.23
C HIS A 95 -2.60 -10.13 -3.95
N TYR A 96 -3.07 -11.21 -3.34
CA TYR A 96 -2.97 -12.54 -3.95
C TYR A 96 -3.90 -12.71 -5.14
N LEU A 97 -5.09 -12.12 -5.09
CA LEU A 97 -6.00 -12.11 -6.24
C LEU A 97 -5.37 -11.37 -7.44
N THR A 98 -4.86 -10.16 -7.23
CA THR A 98 -4.21 -9.39 -8.31
C THR A 98 -2.96 -10.09 -8.82
N MET A 99 -2.14 -10.66 -7.94
CA MET A 99 -0.98 -11.45 -8.33
C MET A 99 -1.39 -12.63 -9.25
N LEU A 100 -2.43 -13.36 -8.88
CA LEU A 100 -2.92 -14.49 -9.64
C LEU A 100 -3.45 -14.06 -11.03
N VAL A 101 -4.22 -12.98 -11.08
CA VAL A 101 -4.72 -12.41 -12.34
C VAL A 101 -3.57 -11.96 -13.24
N PHE A 102 -2.56 -11.29 -12.69
CA PHE A 102 -1.41 -10.85 -13.48
C PHE A 102 -0.59 -12.01 -14.03
N ILE A 103 -0.32 -13.04 -13.23
CA ILE A 103 0.39 -14.24 -13.70
C ILE A 103 -0.43 -14.97 -14.76
N ALA A 104 -1.76 -15.12 -14.58
CA ALA A 104 -2.58 -15.86 -15.50
C ALA A 104 -2.76 -15.19 -16.86
N PHE A 105 -2.91 -13.85 -16.90
CA PHE A 105 -3.35 -13.13 -18.10
C PHE A 105 -2.33 -12.14 -18.67
N ILE A 106 -1.43 -11.61 -17.85
CA ILE A 106 -0.52 -10.53 -18.25
C ILE A 106 0.91 -11.05 -18.41
N SER A 107 1.39 -11.83 -17.47
CA SER A 107 2.79 -12.27 -17.41
C SER A 107 2.92 -13.78 -17.15
N PRO A 108 2.31 -14.65 -18.00
CA PRO A 108 2.34 -16.10 -17.78
C PRO A 108 3.77 -16.67 -17.90
N HIS A 109 4.70 -15.97 -18.56
CA HIS A 109 6.10 -16.36 -18.66
C HIS A 109 6.80 -16.49 -17.29
N LEU A 110 6.31 -15.78 -16.27
CA LEU A 110 6.85 -15.84 -14.91
C LEU A 110 6.66 -17.22 -14.25
N LEU A 111 5.73 -18.04 -14.75
CA LEU A 111 5.58 -19.43 -14.32
C LEU A 111 6.78 -20.32 -14.74
N PHE A 112 7.54 -19.88 -15.72
CA PHE A 112 8.69 -20.62 -16.28
C PHE A 112 10.04 -20.00 -15.94
N GLN A 113 10.04 -18.77 -15.40
CA GLN A 113 11.27 -18.03 -15.08
C GLN A 113 11.32 -17.69 -13.59
N HIS A 114 12.26 -18.31 -12.86
CA HIS A 114 12.48 -18.01 -11.43
C HIS A 114 11.20 -18.03 -10.56
N LEU A 115 10.28 -18.96 -10.86
CA LEU A 115 8.95 -19.04 -10.22
C LEU A 115 9.04 -18.96 -8.70
N PHE A 116 9.88 -19.78 -8.07
CA PHE A 116 9.97 -19.84 -6.62
C PHE A 116 10.45 -18.50 -6.01
N LEU A 117 11.38 -17.82 -6.67
CA LEU A 117 11.89 -16.54 -6.21
C LEU A 117 10.84 -15.43 -6.37
N ASN A 118 10.21 -15.36 -7.56
CA ASN A 118 9.15 -14.40 -7.85
C ASN A 118 7.94 -14.62 -6.93
N LEU A 119 7.42 -15.83 -6.91
CA LEU A 119 6.24 -16.17 -6.12
C LEU A 119 6.51 -16.05 -4.63
N GLY A 120 7.62 -16.61 -4.14
CA GLY A 120 7.98 -16.56 -2.72
C GLY A 120 8.17 -15.14 -2.19
N SER A 121 8.85 -14.29 -2.95
CA SER A 121 9.06 -12.87 -2.55
C SER A 121 7.75 -12.09 -2.49
N HIS A 122 6.82 -12.33 -3.43
CA HIS A 122 5.52 -11.66 -3.44
C HIS A 122 4.59 -12.21 -2.34
N LEU A 123 4.59 -13.52 -2.09
CA LEU A 123 3.81 -14.12 -0.99
C LEU A 123 4.26 -13.60 0.37
N LEU A 124 5.55 -13.33 0.54
CA LEU A 124 6.13 -12.81 1.78
C LEU A 124 6.21 -11.27 1.83
N PHE A 125 5.74 -10.56 0.81
CA PHE A 125 5.82 -9.10 0.73
C PHE A 125 7.27 -8.56 0.82
N LEU A 126 8.23 -9.27 0.21
CA LEU A 126 9.65 -8.92 0.19
C LEU A 126 10.15 -8.51 -1.20
N HIS A 127 9.30 -8.56 -2.21
CA HIS A 127 9.65 -8.28 -3.61
C HIS A 127 10.14 -6.84 -3.86
N ASN A 128 9.75 -5.89 -3.02
CA ASN A 128 10.22 -4.50 -3.08
C ASN A 128 11.66 -4.31 -2.58
N LEU A 129 12.20 -5.27 -1.84
CA LEU A 129 13.58 -5.22 -1.31
C LEU A 129 14.63 -5.71 -2.31
N VAL A 130 14.20 -6.40 -3.38
CA VAL A 130 15.08 -6.96 -4.39
C VAL A 130 14.82 -6.24 -5.72
N PRO A 131 15.76 -5.44 -6.24
CA PRO A 131 15.55 -4.62 -7.45
C PRO A 131 15.02 -5.40 -8.65
N GLN A 132 15.49 -6.63 -8.85
CA GLN A 132 15.09 -7.50 -9.97
C GLN A 132 13.66 -8.03 -9.84
N LEU A 133 13.09 -8.04 -8.64
CA LEU A 133 11.74 -8.52 -8.34
C LEU A 133 10.74 -7.38 -8.16
N HIS A 134 11.25 -6.15 -8.04
CA HIS A 134 10.44 -4.96 -7.92
C HIS A 134 9.59 -4.77 -9.18
N GLY A 135 8.28 -4.97 -9.04
CA GLY A 135 7.36 -4.87 -10.17
C GLY A 135 7.33 -6.08 -11.11
N ALA A 136 8.00 -7.19 -10.79
CA ALA A 136 8.09 -8.35 -11.67
C ALA A 136 6.72 -8.94 -12.06
N ILE A 137 5.77 -9.01 -11.15
CA ILE A 137 4.42 -9.51 -11.40
C ILE A 137 3.48 -8.34 -11.70
N ASN A 138 3.33 -7.43 -10.76
CA ASN A 138 2.51 -6.22 -10.89
C ASN A 138 3.30 -5.04 -10.34
N GLY A 139 3.63 -4.10 -11.22
CA GLY A 139 4.45 -2.93 -10.88
C GLY A 139 3.91 -2.08 -9.74
N SER A 140 2.59 -2.07 -9.51
CA SER A 140 1.98 -1.28 -8.43
C SER A 140 2.07 -1.95 -7.05
N ASN A 141 2.36 -3.24 -6.97
CA ASN A 141 2.31 -4.00 -5.71
C ASN A 141 3.44 -3.71 -4.73
N TRP A 142 4.50 -3.01 -5.16
CA TRP A 142 5.59 -2.64 -4.26
C TRP A 142 5.10 -1.78 -3.08
N SER A 143 4.11 -0.94 -3.30
CA SER A 143 3.54 -0.09 -2.24
C SER A 143 2.80 -0.92 -1.17
N LEU A 144 2.11 -2.00 -1.56
CA LEU A 144 1.48 -2.93 -0.62
C LEU A 144 2.51 -3.70 0.22
N ALA A 145 3.64 -4.07 -0.39
CA ALA A 145 4.75 -4.69 0.36
C ALA A 145 5.32 -3.73 1.40
N THR A 146 5.55 -2.48 1.03
CA THR A 146 6.01 -1.43 1.96
C THR A 146 5.01 -1.21 3.09
N GLU A 147 3.72 -1.17 2.80
CA GLU A 147 2.67 -1.03 3.82
C GLU A 147 2.66 -2.24 4.78
N MET A 148 2.83 -3.45 4.26
CA MET A 148 2.92 -4.66 5.10
C MET A 148 4.14 -4.64 6.01
N GLN A 149 5.29 -4.26 5.49
CA GLN A 149 6.52 -4.09 6.28
C GLN A 149 6.33 -3.04 7.38
N PHE A 150 5.64 -1.95 7.09
CA PHE A 150 5.30 -0.94 8.08
C PHE A 150 4.37 -1.49 9.17
N TYR A 151 3.40 -2.37 8.85
CA TYR A 151 2.59 -3.04 9.87
C TYR A 151 3.43 -3.92 10.80
N VAL A 152 4.38 -4.67 10.24
CA VAL A 152 5.30 -5.47 11.05
C VAL A 152 6.16 -4.57 11.94
N LEU A 153 6.68 -3.47 11.40
CA LEU A 153 7.45 -2.50 12.17
C LEU A 153 6.62 -1.93 13.33
N MET A 154 5.37 -1.54 13.08
CA MET A 154 4.48 -1.01 14.12
C MET A 154 4.16 -2.03 15.21
N LEU A 155 4.06 -3.33 14.89
CA LEU A 155 3.91 -4.39 15.90
C LEU A 155 5.09 -4.46 16.88
N LEU A 156 6.28 -4.13 16.39
CA LEU A 156 7.52 -4.19 17.17
C LEU A 156 7.72 -2.92 18.00
N ILE A 157 7.50 -1.75 17.39
CA ILE A 157 7.89 -0.47 17.99
C ILE A 157 6.76 0.23 18.76
N ALA A 158 5.48 0.02 18.42
CA ALA A 158 4.37 0.75 19.03
C ALA A 158 4.32 0.62 20.57
N PRO A 159 4.58 -0.54 21.18
CA PRO A 159 4.64 -0.66 22.63
C PRO A 159 5.73 0.20 23.28
N TRP A 160 6.86 0.37 22.60
CA TRP A 160 8.01 1.15 23.09
C TRP A 160 7.83 2.67 22.94
N LEU A 161 7.10 3.08 21.91
CA LEU A 161 6.85 4.51 21.65
C LEU A 161 5.83 5.12 22.61
N ARG A 162 5.19 4.31 23.41
CA ARG A 162 4.11 4.71 24.32
C ARG A 162 4.60 5.03 25.74
N VAL A 163 5.87 4.98 26.01
CA VAL A 163 6.43 5.27 27.35
C VAL A 163 6.19 6.73 27.75
#